data_b7ce84fbc29553170d2e7381a915aa02
#
_entry.id   b7ce84fbc29553170d2e7381a915aa02
#
_cell.length_a   1.000
_cell.length_b   1.000
_cell.length_c   1.000
_cell.angle_alpha   90.00
_cell.angle_beta   90.00
_cell.angle_gamma   90.00
#
_symmetry.space_group_name_H-M   'P 1'
#
loop_
_entity.id
_entity.type
_entity.pdbx_description
1 polymer ?
#
loop_
_entity_poly.entity_id
_entity_poly.type
_entity_poly.pdbx_seq_one_letter_code
_entity_poly.pdbx_strand_id
1 'polypeptide(L)'
;MRGDRFKLVSLAATLVLSASAQQLSDPGAVLRQTAVRLLADLDRLPRYTCVQTVTRTYYDSKAVFHTPACSVLIAEHNKPKHKLPMQGWDRLRLEVALVDRQSVYSWVGASRFSDETLDKLGGNGPIGSGDFGVFLSEILERAALTFQREQVIDGERLLEYSYDMPIESSTYRVKTPAGWVRTSYSGTLLLDPAAMDIVKLTVRTAELPKESDACQAISEVTYGRASIHDRMVLVPRETQLSAINTSGDESMSQTTFAKCREYSSTVRLIFNDAAASDGSDGSATAASPSTEPLAELPAGLHFDARIVTLIDSDISAVGDPVEAVLRSPLRSKNKSVIAPAGARLHGRLRTMRWSEPGHYFQIAVRFESMEIAGRNVPLAAQVYPPRSRDVIWDTGQYRMPQLKPDTSFIGGSFFFQSDHLRLKQLDSEWVTVSADTKKDKENK
;
A
#
# COMPACT_ATOMS: atom_id res chain seq x y z
N MET A 1 -7.40 74.40 66.29
CA MET A 1 -8.14 74.53 65.02
C MET A 1 -8.08 73.21 64.33
N ARG A 2 -9.24 72.69 63.94
CA ARG A 2 -9.60 71.35 63.56
C ARG A 2 -8.78 70.77 62.39
N GLY A 3 -8.25 69.54 62.56
CA GLY A 3 -7.70 68.75 61.51
C GLY A 3 -8.56 67.52 61.24
N ASP A 4 -9.07 67.47 60.02
CA ASP A 4 -9.92 66.34 59.52
C ASP A 4 -9.05 65.18 59.17
N ARG A 5 -9.43 63.98 59.75
CA ARG A 5 -8.84 62.70 59.45
C ARG A 5 -9.65 62.03 58.32
N PHE A 6 -9.10 61.95 57.14
CA PHE A 6 -9.59 61.06 56.04
C PHE A 6 -9.26 59.65 56.36
N LYS A 7 -10.30 58.80 56.49
CA LYS A 7 -10.19 57.35 56.56
C LYS A 7 -10.19 56.81 55.14
N LEU A 8 -9.08 56.21 54.72
CA LEU A 8 -9.01 55.38 53.51
C LEU A 8 -9.65 54.02 53.87
N VAL A 9 -10.76 53.70 53.18
CA VAL A 9 -11.33 52.35 53.17
C VAL A 9 -10.72 51.61 52.02
N SER A 10 -9.81 50.65 52.31
CA SER A 10 -9.28 49.72 51.35
C SER A 10 -10.31 48.62 51.05
N LEU A 11 -10.87 48.69 49.83
CA LEU A 11 -11.73 47.63 49.30
C LEU A 11 -10.82 46.52 48.72
N ALA A 12 -10.64 45.43 49.44
CA ALA A 12 -9.97 44.21 48.95
C ALA A 12 -10.95 43.47 48.07
N ALA A 13 -10.76 43.56 46.74
CA ALA A 13 -11.47 42.74 45.75
C ALA A 13 -10.81 41.35 45.71
N THR A 14 -11.43 40.38 46.36
CA THR A 14 -11.09 38.96 46.23
C THR A 14 -11.54 38.47 44.84
N LEU A 15 -10.59 38.33 43.91
CA LEU A 15 -10.76 37.56 42.64
C LEU A 15 -10.89 36.08 42.99
N VAL A 16 -12.12 35.59 43.00
CA VAL A 16 -12.38 34.14 43.00
C VAL A 16 -12.08 33.64 41.60
N LEU A 17 -10.90 33.12 41.37
CA LEU A 17 -10.58 32.28 40.18
C LEU A 17 -11.41 30.98 40.30
N SER A 18 -12.57 30.97 39.67
CA SER A 18 -13.32 29.75 39.41
C SER A 18 -12.49 28.92 38.45
N ALA A 19 -11.62 28.05 38.96
CA ALA A 19 -11.10 26.94 38.21
C ALA A 19 -12.29 26.05 37.87
N SER A 20 -12.82 26.19 36.67
CA SER A 20 -13.74 25.22 36.09
C SER A 20 -12.97 23.90 35.98
N ALA A 21 -13.07 23.07 37.03
CA ALA A 21 -12.72 21.68 36.91
C ALA A 21 -13.59 21.13 35.76
N GLN A 22 -13.01 20.96 34.57
CA GLN A 22 -13.66 20.24 33.51
C GLN A 22 -14.01 18.86 34.08
N GLN A 23 -15.30 18.68 34.32
CA GLN A 23 -15.85 17.43 34.81
C GLN A 23 -15.37 16.34 33.87
N LEU A 24 -14.50 15.43 34.36
CA LEU A 24 -14.05 14.29 33.57
C LEU A 24 -15.29 13.56 33.08
N SER A 25 -15.56 13.64 31.81
CA SER A 25 -16.62 12.83 31.19
C SER A 25 -16.26 11.37 31.48
N ASP A 26 -17.22 10.60 32.00
CA ASP A 26 -17.03 9.15 32.25
C ASP A 26 -16.42 8.48 31.00
N PRO A 27 -15.20 7.92 31.08
CA PRO A 27 -14.56 7.31 29.91
C PRO A 27 -15.43 6.26 29.23
N GLY A 28 -16.23 5.51 30.02
CA GLY A 28 -17.17 4.54 29.49
C GLY A 28 -18.30 5.18 28.70
N ALA A 29 -18.80 6.35 29.12
CA ALA A 29 -19.82 7.07 28.38
C ALA A 29 -19.27 7.65 27.07
N VAL A 30 -18.06 8.22 27.11
CA VAL A 30 -17.37 8.74 25.91
C VAL A 30 -17.17 7.63 24.90
N LEU A 31 -16.67 6.46 25.32
CA LEU A 31 -16.48 5.30 24.42
C LEU A 31 -17.80 4.87 23.77
N ARG A 32 -18.87 4.71 24.55
CA ARG A 32 -20.19 4.31 24.01
C ARG A 32 -20.71 5.30 22.97
N GLN A 33 -20.63 6.60 23.24
CA GLN A 33 -21.09 7.63 22.32
C GLN A 33 -20.25 7.65 21.03
N THR A 34 -18.92 7.53 21.16
CA THR A 34 -18.00 7.43 20.03
C THR A 34 -18.30 6.18 19.18
N ALA A 35 -18.49 5.02 19.80
CA ALA A 35 -18.80 3.78 19.09
C ALA A 35 -20.11 3.90 18.28
N VAL A 36 -21.19 4.39 18.89
CA VAL A 36 -22.47 4.57 18.21
C VAL A 36 -22.32 5.51 17.00
N ARG A 37 -21.62 6.63 17.17
CA ARG A 37 -21.39 7.59 16.09
C ARG A 37 -20.56 6.98 14.96
N LEU A 38 -19.43 6.36 15.28
CA LEU A 38 -18.52 5.80 14.29
C LEU A 38 -19.15 4.64 13.52
N LEU A 39 -19.87 3.75 14.18
CA LEU A 39 -20.59 2.66 13.50
C LEU A 39 -21.64 3.23 12.52
N ALA A 40 -22.38 4.26 12.92
CA ALA A 40 -23.32 4.94 12.04
C ALA A 40 -22.63 5.67 10.87
N ASP A 41 -21.45 6.25 11.08
CA ASP A 41 -20.64 6.86 10.04
C ASP A 41 -20.12 5.80 9.05
N LEU A 42 -19.65 4.65 9.55
CA LEU A 42 -19.18 3.53 8.73
C LEU A 42 -20.28 2.93 7.84
N ASP A 43 -21.50 2.83 8.33
CA ASP A 43 -22.65 2.36 7.55
C ASP A 43 -23.05 3.33 6.43
N ARG A 44 -22.71 4.60 6.57
CA ARG A 44 -23.03 5.67 5.62
C ARG A 44 -21.83 6.10 4.78
N LEU A 45 -20.71 5.35 4.85
CA LEU A 45 -19.52 5.68 4.08
C LEU A 45 -19.85 5.73 2.58
N PRO A 46 -19.54 6.85 1.89
CA PRO A 46 -19.61 6.87 0.44
C PRO A 46 -18.58 5.88 -0.13
N ARG A 47 -18.81 5.40 -1.33
CA ARG A 47 -17.76 4.69 -2.07
C ARG A 47 -16.65 5.69 -2.37
N TYR A 48 -15.42 5.38 -2.00
CA TYR A 48 -14.30 6.28 -2.23
C TYR A 48 -13.03 5.51 -2.60
N THR A 49 -12.09 6.22 -3.22
CA THR A 49 -10.76 5.72 -3.54
C THR A 49 -9.70 6.57 -2.86
N CYS A 50 -8.59 5.95 -2.48
CA CYS A 50 -7.38 6.64 -2.03
C CYS A 50 -6.16 6.12 -2.77
N VAL A 51 -5.14 6.95 -2.92
CA VAL A 51 -3.81 6.49 -3.32
C VAL A 51 -3.09 5.99 -2.09
N GLN A 52 -2.73 4.72 -2.11
CA GLN A 52 -1.97 4.03 -1.08
C GLN A 52 -0.51 3.90 -1.50
N THR A 53 0.42 4.43 -0.70
CA THR A 53 1.85 4.24 -0.89
C THR A 53 2.40 3.41 0.25
N VAL A 54 3.00 2.27 -0.08
CA VAL A 54 3.56 1.30 0.87
C VAL A 54 5.07 1.28 0.72
N THR A 55 5.81 1.61 1.75
CA THR A 55 7.26 1.39 1.84
C THR A 55 7.49 0.18 2.73
N ARG A 56 8.19 -0.84 2.22
CA ARG A 56 8.51 -2.06 2.97
C ARG A 56 9.99 -2.11 3.23
N THR A 57 10.36 -2.42 4.46
CA THR A 57 11.75 -2.58 4.89
C THR A 57 11.91 -4.00 5.43
N TYR A 58 13.00 -4.65 5.05
CA TYR A 58 13.33 -6.00 5.42
C TYR A 58 14.60 -6.01 6.26
N TYR A 59 14.58 -6.79 7.34
CA TYR A 59 15.67 -6.91 8.31
C TYR A 59 16.10 -8.36 8.43
N ASP A 60 17.42 -8.59 8.51
CA ASP A 60 18.03 -9.92 8.56
C ASP A 60 18.49 -10.24 10.00
N SER A 61 18.04 -11.36 10.53
CA SER A 61 18.41 -11.85 11.86
C SER A 61 19.86 -12.36 11.94
N LYS A 62 20.49 -12.66 10.78
CA LYS A 62 21.79 -13.34 10.70
C LYS A 62 21.83 -14.68 11.46
N ALA A 63 20.66 -15.28 11.72
CA ALA A 63 20.58 -16.57 12.40
C ALA A 63 21.09 -17.68 11.47
N VAL A 64 22.31 -18.18 11.70
CA VAL A 64 23.01 -19.07 10.75
C VAL A 64 22.75 -20.54 11.05
N PHE A 65 22.40 -20.97 12.28
CA PHE A 65 22.41 -22.39 12.64
C PHE A 65 21.17 -22.94 13.31
N HIS A 66 20.43 -22.14 14.08
CA HIS A 66 19.20 -22.58 14.74
C HIS A 66 18.24 -21.40 14.86
N THR A 67 17.05 -21.57 14.32
CA THR A 67 15.98 -20.58 14.50
C THR A 67 15.34 -20.81 15.87
N PRO A 68 15.32 -19.80 16.75
CA PRO A 68 14.63 -19.90 18.05
C PRO A 68 13.13 -20.15 17.88
N ALA A 69 12.46 -20.60 18.95
CA ALA A 69 11.01 -20.70 18.96
C ALA A 69 10.36 -19.30 18.83
N CYS A 70 9.17 -19.23 18.27
CA CYS A 70 8.44 -17.98 18.08
C CYS A 70 8.28 -17.16 19.38
N SER A 71 8.03 -17.81 20.50
CA SER A 71 7.96 -17.15 21.82
C SER A 71 9.27 -16.41 22.17
N VAL A 72 10.43 -16.98 21.82
CA VAL A 72 11.73 -16.33 22.05
C VAL A 72 11.93 -15.16 21.09
N LEU A 73 11.60 -15.32 19.80
CA LEU A 73 11.71 -14.25 18.79
C LEU A 73 10.80 -13.06 19.14
N ILE A 74 9.58 -13.32 19.57
CA ILE A 74 8.63 -12.29 20.03
C ILE A 74 9.17 -11.57 21.27
N ALA A 75 9.73 -12.31 22.24
CA ALA A 75 10.33 -11.72 23.43
C ALA A 75 11.54 -10.86 23.09
N GLU A 76 12.37 -11.28 22.14
CA GLU A 76 13.53 -10.53 21.66
C GLU A 76 13.12 -9.22 20.98
N HIS A 77 12.14 -9.29 20.05
CA HIS A 77 11.58 -8.13 19.35
C HIS A 77 11.07 -7.04 20.34
N ASN A 78 10.45 -7.47 21.43
CA ASN A 78 9.90 -6.54 22.42
C ASN A 78 10.95 -5.88 23.34
N LYS A 79 12.24 -6.19 23.19
CA LYS A 79 13.29 -5.54 23.99
C LYS A 79 13.52 -4.10 23.52
N PRO A 80 13.69 -3.12 24.42
CA PRO A 80 13.80 -1.69 24.07
C PRO A 80 14.96 -1.34 23.12
N LYS A 81 15.99 -2.19 23.04
CA LYS A 81 17.19 -1.97 22.21
C LYS A 81 17.28 -2.97 21.04
N HIS A 82 16.21 -3.71 20.77
CA HIS A 82 16.20 -4.64 19.66
C HIS A 82 16.34 -3.89 18.33
N LYS A 83 17.34 -4.28 17.55
CA LYS A 83 17.58 -3.75 16.19
C LYS A 83 18.22 -4.84 15.35
N LEU A 84 17.63 -5.14 14.23
CA LEU A 84 18.22 -5.97 13.20
C LEU A 84 18.83 -5.10 12.09
N PRO A 85 19.88 -5.58 11.41
CA PRO A 85 20.42 -4.88 10.24
C PRO A 85 19.39 -4.90 9.10
N MET A 86 19.29 -3.78 8.43
CA MET A 86 18.44 -3.66 7.25
C MET A 86 19.05 -4.46 6.09
N GLN A 87 18.24 -5.28 5.42
CA GLN A 87 18.62 -6.06 4.25
C GLN A 87 18.25 -5.35 2.94
N GLY A 88 17.21 -4.53 2.98
CA GLY A 88 16.74 -3.80 1.81
C GLY A 88 15.37 -3.20 2.03
N TRP A 89 14.91 -2.49 1.01
CA TRP A 89 13.56 -1.92 1.00
C TRP A 89 12.99 -1.87 -0.41
N ASP A 90 11.67 -1.78 -0.49
CA ASP A 90 10.94 -1.49 -1.73
C ASP A 90 9.77 -0.54 -1.47
N ARG A 91 9.21 0.02 -2.54
CA ARG A 91 8.05 0.90 -2.48
C ARG A 91 7.02 0.54 -3.53
N LEU A 92 5.76 0.51 -3.12
CA LEU A 92 4.61 0.15 -3.94
C LEU A 92 3.58 1.28 -3.88
N ARG A 93 2.93 1.59 -5.00
CA ARG A 93 1.84 2.57 -5.05
C ARG A 93 0.64 2.01 -5.79
N LEU A 94 -0.49 1.97 -5.08
CA LEU A 94 -1.75 1.44 -5.57
C LEU A 94 -2.86 2.47 -5.39
N GLU A 95 -3.91 2.34 -6.15
CA GLU A 95 -5.20 2.93 -5.86
C GLU A 95 -6.05 1.88 -5.16
N VAL A 96 -6.58 2.20 -3.99
CA VAL A 96 -7.47 1.35 -3.21
C VAL A 96 -8.87 1.95 -3.22
N ALA A 97 -9.89 1.15 -3.50
CA ALA A 97 -11.27 1.54 -3.33
C ALA A 97 -11.95 0.66 -2.29
N LEU A 98 -12.82 1.27 -1.49
CA LEU A 98 -13.71 0.55 -0.60
C LEU A 98 -15.05 0.33 -1.30
N VAL A 99 -15.39 -0.91 -1.60
CA VAL A 99 -16.63 -1.33 -2.25
C VAL A 99 -17.26 -2.43 -1.40
N ASP A 100 -18.48 -2.21 -0.93
CA ASP A 100 -19.22 -3.17 -0.10
C ASP A 100 -18.42 -3.71 1.10
N ARG A 101 -17.70 -2.82 1.80
CA ARG A 101 -16.79 -3.11 2.92
C ARG A 101 -15.58 -3.97 2.54
N GLN A 102 -15.26 -4.13 1.26
CA GLN A 102 -14.07 -4.83 0.79
C GLN A 102 -13.14 -3.86 0.09
N SER A 103 -11.84 -4.01 0.34
CA SER A 103 -10.80 -3.25 -0.36
C SER A 103 -10.49 -3.91 -1.70
N VAL A 104 -10.68 -3.16 -2.78
CA VAL A 104 -10.26 -3.54 -4.12
C VAL A 104 -9.12 -2.65 -4.58
N TYR A 105 -8.18 -3.22 -5.33
CA TYR A 105 -6.93 -2.56 -5.65
C TYR A 105 -6.71 -2.45 -7.16
N SER A 106 -6.04 -1.39 -7.57
CA SER A 106 -5.54 -1.25 -8.93
C SER A 106 -4.23 -0.45 -8.95
N TRP A 107 -3.57 -0.44 -10.11
CA TRP A 107 -2.47 0.48 -10.35
C TRP A 107 -2.99 1.91 -10.43
N VAL A 108 -2.22 2.86 -9.89
CA VAL A 108 -2.57 4.28 -9.98
C VAL A 108 -2.75 4.70 -11.45
N GLY A 109 -3.87 5.36 -11.74
CA GLY A 109 -4.23 5.79 -13.10
C GLY A 109 -4.66 4.68 -14.05
N ALA A 110 -4.92 3.47 -13.57
CA ALA A 110 -5.55 2.44 -14.38
C ALA A 110 -7.01 2.81 -14.69
N SER A 111 -7.49 2.42 -15.87
CA SER A 111 -8.88 2.69 -16.30
C SER A 111 -9.92 1.85 -15.57
N ARG A 112 -9.51 0.79 -14.90
CA ARG A 112 -10.36 -0.13 -14.13
C ARG A 112 -9.61 -0.72 -12.94
N PHE A 113 -10.33 -1.13 -11.91
CA PHE A 113 -9.76 -1.92 -10.83
C PHE A 113 -9.41 -3.32 -11.34
N SER A 114 -8.32 -3.86 -10.79
CA SER A 114 -7.83 -5.19 -11.17
C SER A 114 -8.63 -6.27 -10.44
N ASP A 115 -8.89 -7.38 -11.12
CA ASP A 115 -9.39 -8.61 -10.49
C ASP A 115 -8.26 -9.37 -9.77
N GLU A 116 -7.01 -8.88 -9.89
CA GLU A 116 -5.87 -9.46 -9.22
C GLU A 116 -5.89 -9.16 -7.72
N THR A 117 -5.57 -10.16 -6.94
CA THR A 117 -5.45 -10.02 -5.48
C THR A 117 -4.24 -9.16 -5.11
N LEU A 118 -4.25 -8.56 -3.92
CA LEU A 118 -3.20 -7.66 -3.45
C LEU A 118 -1.80 -8.31 -3.46
N ASP A 119 -1.70 -9.61 -3.18
CA ASP A 119 -0.47 -10.39 -3.22
C ASP A 119 0.11 -10.50 -4.65
N LYS A 120 -0.75 -10.56 -5.67
CA LYS A 120 -0.30 -10.55 -7.08
C LYS A 120 0.16 -9.19 -7.55
N LEU A 121 -0.51 -8.12 -7.12
CA LEU A 121 -0.12 -6.75 -7.42
C LEU A 121 1.12 -6.33 -6.64
N GLY A 122 1.15 -6.62 -5.34
CA GLY A 122 2.14 -6.14 -4.40
C GLY A 122 3.38 -7.02 -4.27
N GLY A 123 3.40 -8.22 -4.86
CA GLY A 123 4.48 -9.20 -4.67
C GLY A 123 4.52 -9.75 -3.24
N ASN A 124 5.58 -10.49 -2.93
CA ASN A 124 5.77 -11.12 -1.63
C ASN A 124 6.28 -10.08 -0.63
N GLY A 125 5.48 -9.73 0.37
CA GLY A 125 5.87 -8.83 1.46
C GLY A 125 4.65 -8.31 2.22
N PRO A 126 4.82 -7.86 3.46
CA PRO A 126 3.72 -7.37 4.25
C PRO A 126 3.16 -6.09 3.61
N ILE A 127 1.85 -6.00 3.54
CA ILE A 127 1.15 -4.78 3.16
C ILE A 127 0.15 -4.50 4.27
N GLY A 128 0.37 -3.42 5.02
CA GLY A 128 -0.61 -2.90 5.94
C GLY A 128 -1.83 -2.47 5.14
N SER A 129 -2.83 -3.33 5.05
CA SER A 129 -4.14 -2.92 4.56
C SER A 129 -4.72 -1.99 5.61
N GLY A 130 -5.10 -0.80 5.19
CA GLY A 130 -5.96 0.01 6.04
C GLY A 130 -7.38 -0.53 5.94
N ASP A 131 -7.67 -1.78 6.32
CA ASP A 131 -9.03 -2.35 6.31
C ASP A 131 -9.98 -1.49 7.14
N PHE A 132 -10.37 -0.44 6.47
CA PHE A 132 -10.75 0.90 6.93
C PHE A 132 -11.94 0.95 7.86
N GLY A 133 -12.67 -0.06 7.94
CA GLY A 133 -13.85 -0.07 8.76
C GLY A 133 -14.11 -1.45 9.35
N VAL A 134 -13.60 -2.50 8.74
CA VAL A 134 -13.93 -3.88 9.14
C VAL A 134 -13.37 -4.19 10.52
N PHE A 135 -12.07 -3.95 10.75
CA PHE A 135 -11.47 -4.16 12.07
C PHE A 135 -12.02 -3.21 13.12
N LEU A 136 -12.22 -1.95 12.75
CA LEU A 136 -12.73 -0.97 13.68
C LEU A 136 -14.16 -1.31 14.12
N SER A 137 -15.05 -1.65 13.19
CA SER A 137 -16.41 -2.08 13.51
C SER A 137 -16.42 -3.36 14.34
N GLU A 138 -15.60 -4.36 13.98
CA GLU A 138 -15.49 -5.61 14.72
C GLU A 138 -15.07 -5.38 16.18
N ILE A 139 -14.05 -4.54 16.42
CA ILE A 139 -13.57 -4.22 17.75
C ILE A 139 -14.64 -3.47 18.55
N LEU A 140 -15.26 -2.46 17.95
CA LEU A 140 -16.29 -1.67 18.63
C LEU A 140 -17.56 -2.47 18.94
N GLU A 141 -17.90 -3.46 18.12
CA GLU A 141 -19.11 -4.30 18.29
C GLU A 141 -18.89 -5.52 19.17
N ARG A 142 -17.68 -6.12 19.17
CA ARG A 142 -17.46 -7.46 19.69
C ARG A 142 -16.41 -7.54 20.79
N ALA A 143 -15.47 -6.59 20.87
CA ALA A 143 -14.43 -6.62 21.88
C ALA A 143 -14.89 -6.00 23.20
N ALA A 144 -14.41 -6.55 24.30
CA ALA A 144 -14.53 -5.93 25.62
C ALA A 144 -13.44 -4.85 25.76
N LEU A 145 -13.82 -3.60 25.54
CA LEU A 145 -12.92 -2.45 25.68
C LEU A 145 -12.85 -2.01 27.15
N THR A 146 -11.64 -1.98 27.70
CA THR A 146 -11.35 -1.61 29.09
C THR A 146 -10.53 -0.34 29.14
N PHE A 147 -11.02 0.71 29.80
CA PHE A 147 -10.28 1.95 30.01
C PHE A 147 -9.00 1.68 30.80
N GLN A 148 -7.88 2.16 30.30
CA GLN A 148 -6.56 2.01 30.92
C GLN A 148 -6.11 3.30 31.60
N ARG A 149 -6.06 4.37 30.86
CA ARG A 149 -5.54 5.67 31.34
C ARG A 149 -5.91 6.82 30.40
N GLU A 150 -5.72 8.00 30.91
CA GLU A 150 -5.65 9.23 30.14
C GLU A 150 -4.19 9.58 29.88
N GLN A 151 -3.89 10.08 28.69
CA GLN A 151 -2.56 10.56 28.32
C GLN A 151 -2.64 11.80 27.45
N VAL A 152 -1.57 12.58 27.44
CA VAL A 152 -1.43 13.76 26.56
C VAL A 152 -0.36 13.44 25.52
N ILE A 153 -0.75 13.47 24.26
CA ILE A 153 0.14 13.26 23.11
C ILE A 153 0.02 14.50 22.22
N ASP A 154 1.15 15.13 21.90
CA ASP A 154 1.23 16.34 21.08
C ASP A 154 0.32 17.49 21.57
N GLY A 155 0.07 17.54 22.89
CA GLY A 155 -0.79 18.53 23.52
C GLY A 155 -2.28 18.17 23.51
N GLU A 156 -2.68 17.09 22.91
CA GLU A 156 -4.05 16.56 22.88
C GLU A 156 -4.28 15.55 23.98
N ARG A 157 -5.40 15.67 24.67
CA ARG A 157 -5.84 14.73 25.70
C ARG A 157 -6.52 13.55 25.06
N LEU A 158 -5.97 12.33 25.26
CA LEU A 158 -6.47 11.09 24.68
C LEU A 158 -6.81 10.08 25.76
N LEU A 159 -7.82 9.27 25.50
CA LEU A 159 -8.23 8.14 26.35
C LEU A 159 -7.74 6.84 25.73
N GLU A 160 -7.00 6.04 26.50
CA GLU A 160 -6.51 4.73 26.07
C GLU A 160 -7.38 3.63 26.61
N TYR A 161 -7.80 2.74 25.70
CA TYR A 161 -8.53 1.51 26.02
C TYR A 161 -7.73 0.31 25.51
N SER A 162 -7.70 -0.77 26.29
CA SER A 162 -7.22 -2.08 25.83
C SER A 162 -8.38 -2.97 25.42
N TYR A 163 -8.10 -3.95 24.58
CA TYR A 163 -9.08 -4.95 24.18
C TYR A 163 -8.42 -6.29 23.85
N ASP A 164 -9.20 -7.35 23.99
CA ASP A 164 -8.87 -8.71 23.55
C ASP A 164 -9.97 -9.22 22.63
N MET A 165 -9.56 -9.82 21.50
CA MET A 165 -10.43 -10.44 20.52
C MET A 165 -10.13 -11.94 20.46
N PRO A 166 -10.98 -12.79 21.07
CA PRO A 166 -10.80 -14.23 21.03
C PRO A 166 -11.02 -14.78 19.62
N ILE A 167 -10.46 -15.93 19.33
CA ILE A 167 -10.47 -16.54 17.99
C ILE A 167 -11.90 -16.76 17.46
N GLU A 168 -12.85 -17.04 18.32
CA GLU A 168 -14.26 -17.30 17.97
C GLU A 168 -14.93 -16.05 17.41
N SER A 169 -14.55 -14.88 17.90
CA SER A 169 -15.09 -13.57 17.49
C SER A 169 -14.26 -12.87 16.42
N SER A 170 -13.03 -13.34 16.20
CA SER A 170 -12.07 -12.71 15.26
C SER A 170 -12.40 -13.03 13.82
N THR A 171 -12.28 -12.04 12.95
CA THR A 171 -12.24 -12.21 11.49
C THR A 171 -10.81 -12.13 10.92
N TYR A 172 -9.82 -11.87 11.77
CA TYR A 172 -8.42 -11.79 11.35
C TYR A 172 -7.93 -13.14 10.84
N ARG A 173 -7.43 -13.16 9.61
CA ARG A 173 -6.95 -14.39 8.95
C ARG A 173 -5.51 -14.23 8.51
N VAL A 174 -4.75 -15.30 8.69
CA VAL A 174 -3.39 -15.44 8.15
C VAL A 174 -3.36 -16.53 7.09
N LYS A 175 -2.54 -16.33 6.08
CA LYS A 175 -2.37 -17.29 4.99
C LYS A 175 -1.39 -18.37 5.41
N THR A 176 -1.77 -19.63 5.22
CA THR A 176 -0.91 -20.80 5.36
C THR A 176 -0.93 -21.61 4.06
N PRO A 177 -0.04 -22.57 3.82
CA PRO A 177 -0.11 -23.45 2.65
C PRO A 177 -1.44 -24.23 2.56
N ALA A 178 -2.06 -24.54 3.71
CA ALA A 178 -3.34 -25.24 3.77
C ALA A 178 -4.57 -24.31 3.58
N GLY A 179 -4.37 -22.99 3.48
CA GLY A 179 -5.43 -22.00 3.32
C GLY A 179 -5.42 -20.92 4.39
N TRP A 180 -6.54 -20.20 4.51
CA TRP A 180 -6.69 -19.09 5.45
C TRP A 180 -7.12 -19.60 6.83
N VAL A 181 -6.33 -19.27 7.86
CA VAL A 181 -6.58 -19.66 9.27
C VAL A 181 -6.89 -18.41 10.08
N ARG A 182 -7.91 -18.49 10.95
CA ARG A 182 -8.21 -17.40 11.90
C ARG A 182 -7.21 -17.38 13.04
N THR A 183 -6.96 -16.18 13.59
CA THR A 183 -6.16 -16.00 14.81
C THR A 183 -6.84 -15.04 15.75
N SER A 184 -6.59 -15.18 17.04
CA SER A 184 -6.94 -14.18 18.04
C SER A 184 -5.97 -13.01 17.98
N TYR A 185 -6.41 -11.86 18.49
CA TYR A 185 -5.57 -10.68 18.58
C TYR A 185 -5.99 -9.79 19.75
N SER A 186 -5.10 -8.94 20.18
CA SER A 186 -5.35 -7.93 21.22
C SER A 186 -4.77 -6.60 20.81
N GLY A 187 -5.06 -5.55 21.55
CA GLY A 187 -4.47 -4.27 21.25
C GLY A 187 -4.97 -3.12 22.10
N THR A 188 -4.72 -1.92 21.59
CA THR A 188 -5.14 -0.67 22.23
C THR A 188 -5.84 0.24 21.23
N LEU A 189 -6.70 1.10 21.75
CA LEU A 189 -7.44 2.11 21.02
C LEU A 189 -7.26 3.44 21.73
N LEU A 190 -6.79 4.46 21.01
CA LEU A 190 -6.70 5.83 21.48
C LEU A 190 -7.87 6.64 20.92
N LEU A 191 -8.59 7.30 21.80
CA LEU A 191 -9.78 8.07 21.51
C LEU A 191 -9.57 9.53 21.94
N ASP A 192 -9.89 10.47 21.04
CA ASP A 192 -10.03 11.89 21.36
C ASP A 192 -11.43 12.17 21.94
N PRO A 193 -11.55 12.49 23.24
CA PRO A 193 -12.85 12.73 23.86
C PRO A 193 -13.50 14.04 23.38
N ALA A 194 -12.74 15.00 22.84
CA ALA A 194 -13.27 16.27 22.36
C ALA A 194 -13.89 16.13 20.96
N ALA A 195 -13.19 15.44 20.06
CA ALA A 195 -13.69 15.15 18.71
C ALA A 195 -14.62 13.94 18.67
N MET A 196 -14.62 13.08 19.70
CA MET A 196 -15.27 11.77 19.72
C MET A 196 -14.82 10.91 18.52
N ASP A 197 -13.54 10.91 18.25
CA ASP A 197 -12.92 10.17 17.14
C ASP A 197 -11.84 9.22 17.65
N ILE A 198 -11.63 8.14 16.91
CA ILE A 198 -10.49 7.27 17.13
C ILE A 198 -9.28 7.88 16.43
N VAL A 199 -8.21 8.05 17.19
CA VAL A 199 -6.94 8.60 16.71
C VAL A 199 -6.01 7.48 16.27
N LYS A 200 -5.91 6.40 17.07
CA LYS A 200 -5.00 5.29 16.81
C LYS A 200 -5.60 3.96 17.25
N LEU A 201 -5.35 2.94 16.46
CA LEU A 201 -5.68 1.55 16.75
C LEU A 201 -4.41 0.71 16.64
N THR A 202 -4.12 -0.11 17.65
CA THR A 202 -3.06 -1.11 17.61
C THR A 202 -3.69 -2.50 17.62
N VAL A 203 -3.24 -3.37 16.71
CA VAL A 203 -3.65 -4.78 16.62
C VAL A 203 -2.39 -5.63 16.72
N ARG A 204 -2.36 -6.57 17.66
CA ARG A 204 -1.27 -7.52 17.85
C ARG A 204 -1.85 -8.94 17.83
N THR A 205 -1.44 -9.76 16.86
CA THR A 205 -1.88 -11.15 16.82
C THR A 205 -1.31 -11.94 18.00
N ALA A 206 -2.00 -12.99 18.41
CA ALA A 206 -1.37 -14.04 19.17
C ALA A 206 -0.21 -14.68 18.38
N GLU A 207 0.54 -15.61 19.00
CA GLU A 207 1.50 -16.42 18.25
C GLU A 207 0.79 -17.14 17.11
N LEU A 208 1.31 -16.95 15.89
CA LEU A 208 0.72 -17.46 14.66
C LEU A 208 1.07 -18.96 14.46
N PRO A 209 0.26 -19.70 13.69
CA PRO A 209 0.63 -21.07 13.29
C PRO A 209 1.97 -21.10 12.58
N LYS A 210 2.79 -22.09 12.86
CA LYS A 210 4.15 -22.24 12.28
C LYS A 210 4.14 -22.25 10.75
N GLU A 211 3.06 -22.74 10.16
CA GLU A 211 2.85 -22.84 8.71
C GLU A 211 2.57 -21.47 8.06
N SER A 212 2.41 -20.42 8.83
CA SER A 212 2.18 -19.05 8.31
C SER A 212 3.48 -18.32 7.95
N ASP A 213 4.65 -18.94 8.16
CA ASP A 213 5.98 -18.33 8.01
C ASP A 213 6.22 -17.09 8.88
N ALA A 214 5.28 -16.74 9.75
CA ALA A 214 5.37 -15.63 10.68
C ALA A 214 5.03 -16.08 12.11
N CYS A 215 5.73 -15.52 13.10
CA CYS A 215 5.48 -15.73 14.51
C CYS A 215 4.39 -14.80 15.05
N GLN A 216 4.42 -13.53 14.63
CA GLN A 216 3.49 -12.50 15.07
C GLN A 216 3.40 -11.38 14.04
N ALA A 217 2.25 -10.74 13.94
CA ALA A 217 2.03 -9.51 13.22
C ALA A 217 1.52 -8.42 14.17
N ILE A 218 2.06 -7.21 14.03
CA ILE A 218 1.69 -6.03 14.82
C ILE A 218 1.33 -4.93 13.84
N SER A 219 0.07 -4.46 13.89
CA SER A 219 -0.41 -3.37 13.05
C SER A 219 -0.78 -2.17 13.91
N GLU A 220 -0.38 -0.99 13.49
CA GLU A 220 -0.79 0.30 14.05
C GLU A 220 -1.44 1.13 12.96
N VAL A 221 -2.65 1.60 13.20
CA VAL A 221 -3.40 2.44 12.26
C VAL A 221 -3.68 3.79 12.90
N THR A 222 -3.23 4.85 12.26
CA THR A 222 -3.57 6.23 12.64
C THR A 222 -4.68 6.73 11.76
N TYR A 223 -5.71 7.30 12.38
CA TYR A 223 -6.89 7.83 11.71
C TYR A 223 -6.88 9.35 11.66
N GLY A 224 -7.67 9.89 10.75
CA GLY A 224 -7.93 11.32 10.65
C GLY A 224 -9.08 11.60 9.71
N ARG A 225 -9.72 12.75 9.87
CA ARG A 225 -10.84 13.12 9.01
C ARG A 225 -10.35 13.64 7.65
N ALA A 226 -11.01 13.17 6.58
CA ALA A 226 -10.83 13.64 5.22
C ALA A 226 -12.16 14.15 4.67
N SER A 227 -12.11 15.22 3.87
CA SER A 227 -13.26 15.65 3.10
C SER A 227 -13.40 14.75 1.87
N ILE A 228 -14.51 14.03 1.79
CA ILE A 228 -14.88 13.18 0.64
C ILE A 228 -16.25 13.66 0.19
N HIS A 229 -16.30 14.27 -1.01
CA HIS A 229 -17.48 15.03 -1.46
C HIS A 229 -17.84 16.10 -0.41
N ASP A 230 -19.04 16.12 0.10
CA ASP A 230 -19.53 17.12 1.07
C ASP A 230 -19.47 16.61 2.53
N ARG A 231 -18.74 15.54 2.81
CA ARG A 231 -18.71 14.89 4.13
C ARG A 231 -17.30 14.79 4.68
N MET A 232 -17.18 15.05 5.99
CA MET A 232 -15.96 14.73 6.75
C MET A 232 -16.02 13.30 7.23
N VAL A 233 -15.19 12.43 6.66
CA VAL A 233 -15.16 10.98 6.90
C VAL A 233 -13.88 10.61 7.66
N LEU A 234 -13.99 9.74 8.66
CA LEU A 234 -12.84 9.17 9.35
C LEU A 234 -12.20 8.13 8.43
N VAL A 235 -10.94 8.35 8.08
CA VAL A 235 -10.16 7.45 7.22
C VAL A 235 -8.80 7.18 7.83
N PRO A 236 -8.15 6.03 7.55
CA PRO A 236 -6.75 5.85 7.91
C PRO A 236 -5.90 6.88 7.17
N ARG A 237 -4.92 7.40 7.87
CA ARG A 237 -3.88 8.27 7.34
C ARG A 237 -2.61 7.50 7.10
N GLU A 238 -2.29 6.66 8.05
CA GLU A 238 -1.08 5.86 8.04
C GLU A 238 -1.33 4.51 8.71
N THR A 239 -0.69 3.47 8.20
CA THR A 239 -0.63 2.16 8.83
C THR A 239 0.81 1.68 8.86
N GLN A 240 1.25 1.22 10.02
CA GLN A 240 2.51 0.49 10.16
C GLN A 240 2.19 -0.96 10.47
N LEU A 241 2.74 -1.90 9.68
CA LEU A 241 2.63 -3.34 9.94
C LEU A 241 4.03 -3.91 10.09
N SER A 242 4.31 -4.52 11.23
CA SER A 242 5.53 -5.26 11.52
C SER A 242 5.21 -6.75 11.59
N ALA A 243 6.04 -7.58 10.98
CA ALA A 243 5.95 -9.03 11.03
C ALA A 243 7.28 -9.63 11.50
N ILE A 244 7.20 -10.53 12.48
CA ILE A 244 8.31 -11.33 12.99
C ILE A 244 8.19 -12.69 12.30
N ASN A 245 9.16 -13.04 11.44
CA ASN A 245 9.12 -14.29 10.69
C ASN A 245 9.67 -15.45 11.50
N THR A 246 9.28 -16.67 11.14
CA THR A 246 9.77 -17.88 11.79
C THR A 246 11.28 -18.11 11.58
N SER A 247 11.88 -17.47 10.57
CA SER A 247 13.36 -17.43 10.38
C SER A 247 14.08 -16.53 11.39
N GLY A 248 13.36 -15.69 12.13
CA GLY A 248 13.89 -14.61 12.95
C GLY A 248 14.08 -13.29 12.22
N ASP A 249 13.92 -13.27 10.89
CA ASP A 249 13.91 -12.04 10.13
C ASP A 249 12.66 -11.22 10.45
N GLU A 250 12.76 -9.94 10.27
CA GLU A 250 11.65 -9.03 10.47
C GLU A 250 11.36 -8.23 9.21
N SER A 251 10.11 -7.88 9.03
CA SER A 251 9.69 -6.99 7.97
C SER A 251 8.74 -5.93 8.52
N MET A 252 8.85 -4.73 7.99
CA MET A 252 7.99 -3.60 8.35
C MET A 252 7.44 -2.97 7.07
N SER A 253 6.15 -2.71 7.04
CA SER A 253 5.56 -1.84 6.02
C SER A 253 4.99 -0.58 6.65
N GLN A 254 5.29 0.55 6.05
CA GLN A 254 4.68 1.84 6.34
C GLN A 254 3.81 2.23 5.15
N THR A 255 2.52 2.37 5.39
CA THR A 255 1.53 2.68 4.38
C THR A 255 0.93 4.05 4.66
N THR A 256 0.92 4.92 3.66
CA THR A 256 0.24 6.22 3.73
C THR A 256 -0.91 6.27 2.73
N PHE A 257 -2.00 6.95 3.12
CA PHE A 257 -3.19 7.13 2.30
C PHE A 257 -3.37 8.60 1.97
N ALA A 258 -3.47 8.93 0.69
CA ALA A 258 -3.59 10.28 0.20
C ALA A 258 -4.58 10.37 -0.96
N LYS A 259 -4.95 11.60 -1.34
CA LYS A 259 -5.83 11.88 -2.48
C LYS A 259 -7.14 11.08 -2.43
N CYS A 260 -7.69 10.91 -1.22
CA CYS A 260 -8.99 10.25 -1.06
C CYS A 260 -10.08 11.09 -1.73
N ARG A 261 -10.90 10.44 -2.56
CA ARG A 261 -11.97 11.09 -3.32
C ARG A 261 -13.15 10.15 -3.47
N GLU A 262 -14.33 10.70 -3.67
CA GLU A 262 -15.50 9.90 -3.98
C GLU A 262 -15.29 9.10 -5.27
N TYR A 263 -15.76 7.88 -5.26
CA TYR A 263 -15.78 7.03 -6.43
C TYR A 263 -17.07 7.29 -7.19
N SER A 264 -17.01 8.13 -8.25
CA SER A 264 -18.15 8.33 -9.14
C SER A 264 -18.29 7.12 -10.08
N SER A 265 -19.47 6.52 -10.09
CA SER A 265 -19.80 5.26 -10.77
C SER A 265 -19.88 5.33 -12.31
N THR A 266 -19.14 6.20 -12.97
CA THR A 266 -18.97 6.14 -14.42
C THR A 266 -18.01 5.01 -14.86
N VAL A 267 -17.29 4.39 -13.91
CA VAL A 267 -16.54 3.16 -14.15
C VAL A 267 -17.44 1.97 -13.86
N ARG A 268 -18.02 1.39 -14.90
CA ARG A 268 -18.82 0.15 -14.84
C ARG A 268 -17.88 -0.99 -14.39
N LEU A 269 -18.08 -1.54 -13.19
CA LEU A 269 -17.48 -2.81 -12.79
C LEU A 269 -18.09 -3.90 -13.68
N ILE A 270 -17.35 -4.36 -14.67
CA ILE A 270 -17.75 -5.53 -15.47
C ILE A 270 -17.16 -6.73 -14.72
N PHE A 271 -17.98 -7.35 -13.87
CA PHE A 271 -17.72 -8.71 -13.42
C PHE A 271 -18.04 -9.63 -14.61
N ASN A 272 -17.07 -10.39 -15.09
CA ASN A 272 -17.33 -11.48 -16.02
C ASN A 272 -17.95 -12.64 -15.24
N ASP A 273 -19.25 -12.57 -14.96
CA ASP A 273 -20.04 -13.74 -14.64
C ASP A 273 -20.25 -14.54 -15.94
N ALA A 274 -19.40 -15.53 -16.15
CA ALA A 274 -19.68 -16.57 -17.13
C ALA A 274 -20.75 -17.47 -16.54
N ALA A 275 -22.01 -17.22 -16.87
CA ALA A 275 -23.13 -18.12 -17.04
C ALA A 275 -24.46 -17.51 -16.57
N ALA A 276 -25.28 -17.07 -17.49
CA ALA A 276 -26.68 -17.50 -17.64
C ALA A 276 -27.33 -16.68 -18.75
N SER A 277 -27.70 -17.38 -19.80
CA SER A 277 -28.64 -16.95 -20.83
C SER A 277 -30.05 -16.79 -20.26
N ASP A 278 -30.72 -15.68 -20.54
CA ASP A 278 -32.00 -15.66 -21.26
C ASP A 278 -32.66 -14.27 -21.25
N GLY A 279 -33.07 -13.84 -22.43
CA GLY A 279 -34.41 -13.29 -22.71
C GLY A 279 -34.66 -11.79 -22.62
N SER A 280 -34.69 -11.18 -23.80
CA SER A 280 -35.70 -10.20 -24.30
C SER A 280 -35.65 -8.72 -23.92
N ASP A 281 -35.49 -7.94 -24.99
CA ASP A 281 -36.16 -6.69 -25.42
C ASP A 281 -36.09 -5.41 -24.55
N GLY A 282 -35.53 -4.38 -25.21
CA GLY A 282 -35.73 -2.98 -24.80
C GLY A 282 -34.71 -2.00 -25.41
N SER A 283 -34.98 -1.61 -26.66
CA SER A 283 -34.29 -0.57 -27.44
C SER A 283 -33.94 0.71 -26.67
N ALA A 284 -32.65 1.08 -26.68
CA ALA A 284 -32.19 2.47 -26.72
C ALA A 284 -30.79 2.52 -27.32
N THR A 285 -30.73 2.91 -28.57
CA THR A 285 -29.53 3.11 -29.39
C THR A 285 -28.77 4.31 -28.91
N ALA A 286 -27.71 4.09 -28.12
CA ALA A 286 -26.63 5.02 -27.98
C ALA A 286 -25.41 4.33 -28.60
N ALA A 287 -24.97 4.85 -29.73
CA ALA A 287 -23.81 4.34 -30.49
C ALA A 287 -22.56 4.39 -29.59
N SER A 288 -22.17 3.25 -29.03
CA SER A 288 -20.84 3.02 -28.51
C SER A 288 -19.90 2.98 -29.72
N PRO A 289 -18.74 3.69 -29.69
CA PRO A 289 -17.75 3.48 -30.72
C PRO A 289 -17.31 2.01 -30.65
N SER A 290 -17.53 1.27 -31.71
CA SER A 290 -17.04 -0.09 -31.89
C SER A 290 -15.51 -0.04 -31.88
N THR A 291 -14.93 -0.36 -30.74
CA THR A 291 -13.48 -0.53 -30.59
C THR A 291 -13.19 -1.97 -31.02
N GLU A 292 -12.97 -2.19 -32.32
CA GLU A 292 -12.27 -3.40 -32.74
C GLU A 292 -10.95 -3.48 -31.93
N PRO A 293 -10.62 -4.63 -31.33
CA PRO A 293 -9.36 -4.80 -30.63
C PRO A 293 -8.24 -4.54 -31.64
N LEU A 294 -7.43 -3.51 -31.38
CA LEU A 294 -6.25 -3.23 -32.18
C LEU A 294 -5.34 -4.45 -32.15
N ALA A 295 -4.97 -4.96 -33.33
CA ALA A 295 -4.09 -6.12 -33.45
C ALA A 295 -2.77 -5.86 -32.69
N GLU A 296 -2.37 -6.83 -31.85
CA GLU A 296 -1.07 -6.79 -31.15
C GLU A 296 0.08 -6.67 -32.16
N LEU A 297 1.17 -6.03 -31.72
CA LEU A 297 2.39 -5.96 -32.53
C LEU A 297 3.00 -7.36 -32.72
N PRO A 298 3.43 -7.72 -33.92
CA PRO A 298 4.08 -9.02 -34.16
C PRO A 298 5.29 -9.22 -33.26
N ALA A 299 5.50 -10.43 -32.77
CA ALA A 299 6.68 -10.77 -32.00
C ALA A 299 7.96 -10.73 -32.85
N GLY A 300 9.12 -10.43 -32.24
CA GLY A 300 10.44 -10.40 -32.87
C GLY A 300 10.79 -9.09 -33.56
N LEU A 301 10.08 -7.99 -33.28
CA LEU A 301 10.46 -6.66 -33.73
C LEU A 301 11.41 -6.01 -32.76
N HIS A 302 12.59 -5.59 -33.19
CA HIS A 302 13.57 -4.89 -32.39
C HIS A 302 13.36 -3.38 -32.45
N PHE A 303 13.52 -2.69 -31.34
CA PHE A 303 13.45 -1.24 -31.25
C PHE A 303 14.27 -0.69 -30.08
N ASP A 304 14.76 0.55 -30.29
CA ASP A 304 15.44 1.31 -29.25
C ASP A 304 14.45 2.27 -28.62
N ALA A 305 14.33 2.19 -27.29
CA ALA A 305 13.50 3.08 -26.51
C ALA A 305 14.33 3.89 -25.50
N ARG A 306 13.93 5.12 -25.29
CA ARG A 306 14.43 5.99 -24.22
C ARG A 306 13.32 6.20 -23.21
N ILE A 307 13.48 5.68 -22.01
CA ILE A 307 12.63 6.02 -20.87
C ILE A 307 12.89 7.48 -20.53
N VAL A 308 11.84 8.31 -20.50
CA VAL A 308 11.90 9.75 -20.23
C VAL A 308 11.28 10.13 -18.89
N THR A 309 10.54 9.20 -18.25
CA THR A 309 10.04 9.39 -16.90
C THR A 309 11.19 9.42 -15.91
N LEU A 310 11.21 10.44 -15.04
CA LEU A 310 12.15 10.48 -13.92
C LEU A 310 11.85 9.30 -12.96
N ILE A 311 12.85 8.44 -12.74
CA ILE A 311 12.80 7.39 -11.72
C ILE A 311 13.76 7.83 -10.61
N ASP A 312 13.20 8.08 -9.42
CA ASP A 312 13.91 8.63 -8.27
C ASP A 312 13.57 7.81 -7.02
N SER A 313 14.60 7.32 -6.34
CA SER A 313 14.43 6.46 -5.15
C SER A 313 13.63 7.09 -4.02
N ASP A 314 13.56 8.42 -3.96
CA ASP A 314 12.85 9.12 -2.89
C ASP A 314 11.34 9.16 -3.12
N ILE A 315 10.91 9.18 -4.40
CA ILE A 315 9.51 9.43 -4.73
C ILE A 315 8.86 8.36 -5.59
N SER A 316 9.63 7.63 -6.43
CA SER A 316 9.06 6.63 -7.33
C SER A 316 8.67 5.35 -6.59
N ALA A 317 7.67 4.65 -7.10
CA ALA A 317 7.15 3.42 -6.54
C ALA A 317 6.71 2.43 -7.63
N VAL A 318 6.73 1.15 -7.33
CA VAL A 318 6.11 0.11 -8.16
C VAL A 318 4.65 0.48 -8.40
N GLY A 319 4.21 0.42 -9.64
CA GLY A 319 2.88 0.86 -10.07
C GLY A 319 2.85 2.25 -10.70
N ASP A 320 3.91 3.06 -10.55
CA ASP A 320 3.97 4.36 -11.20
C ASP A 320 4.01 4.21 -12.73
N PRO A 321 3.33 5.11 -13.47
CA PRO A 321 3.39 5.12 -14.92
C PRO A 321 4.81 5.48 -15.40
N VAL A 322 5.24 4.81 -16.47
CA VAL A 322 6.51 5.06 -17.13
C VAL A 322 6.25 5.38 -18.59
N GLU A 323 6.82 6.48 -19.06
CA GLU A 323 6.80 6.87 -20.44
C GLU A 323 8.19 6.69 -21.07
N ALA A 324 8.19 6.25 -22.32
CA ALA A 324 9.38 6.18 -23.14
C ALA A 324 9.09 6.68 -24.56
N VAL A 325 10.13 6.95 -25.32
CA VAL A 325 10.02 7.33 -26.73
C VAL A 325 10.91 6.43 -27.61
N LEU A 326 10.41 6.08 -28.77
CA LEU A 326 11.23 5.39 -29.78
C LEU A 326 12.37 6.31 -30.27
N ARG A 327 13.60 5.80 -30.25
CA ARG A 327 14.77 6.53 -30.75
C ARG A 327 14.91 6.45 -32.28
N SER A 328 14.44 5.34 -32.85
CA SER A 328 14.45 5.08 -34.28
C SER A 328 13.09 4.54 -34.73
N PRO A 329 12.71 4.65 -36.02
CA PRO A 329 11.45 4.11 -36.49
C PRO A 329 11.36 2.59 -36.28
N LEU A 330 10.25 2.11 -35.71
CA LEU A 330 9.94 0.68 -35.63
C LEU A 330 9.55 0.20 -37.02
N ARG A 331 10.23 -0.83 -37.52
CA ARG A 331 10.00 -1.40 -38.83
C ARG A 331 9.51 -2.85 -38.77
N SER A 332 8.66 -3.20 -39.72
CA SER A 332 8.27 -4.59 -39.94
C SER A 332 9.43 -5.39 -40.55
N LYS A 333 9.28 -6.72 -40.63
CA LYS A 333 10.23 -7.59 -41.36
C LYS A 333 10.43 -7.16 -42.83
N ASN A 334 9.41 -6.57 -43.43
CA ASN A 334 9.45 -6.06 -44.81
C ASN A 334 10.00 -4.62 -44.92
N LYS A 335 10.63 -4.10 -43.84
CA LYS A 335 11.20 -2.76 -43.73
C LYS A 335 10.20 -1.59 -43.78
N SER A 336 8.88 -1.86 -43.87
CA SER A 336 7.85 -0.83 -43.73
C SER A 336 7.84 -0.23 -42.34
N VAL A 337 7.61 1.08 -42.23
CA VAL A 337 7.53 1.77 -40.93
C VAL A 337 6.18 1.47 -40.26
N ILE A 338 6.22 0.88 -39.08
CA ILE A 338 5.06 0.62 -38.21
C ILE A 338 4.78 1.83 -37.30
N ALA A 339 5.85 2.36 -36.67
CA ALA A 339 5.79 3.55 -35.84
C ALA A 339 7.00 4.48 -36.16
N PRO A 340 6.80 5.79 -36.21
CA PRO A 340 7.90 6.73 -36.46
C PRO A 340 8.81 6.86 -35.21
N ALA A 341 10.03 7.37 -35.40
CA ALA A 341 10.85 7.83 -34.29
C ALA A 341 10.09 8.88 -33.51
N GLY A 342 10.25 8.86 -32.16
CA GLY A 342 9.50 9.73 -31.25
C GLY A 342 8.11 9.21 -30.88
N ALA A 343 7.63 8.08 -31.42
CA ALA A 343 6.41 7.45 -30.98
C ALA A 343 6.50 7.12 -29.46
N ARG A 344 5.42 7.37 -28.73
CA ARG A 344 5.38 7.20 -27.28
C ARG A 344 5.07 5.77 -26.90
N LEU A 345 5.74 5.31 -25.85
CA LEU A 345 5.46 4.05 -25.19
C LEU A 345 4.95 4.35 -23.78
N HIS A 346 3.92 3.64 -23.38
CA HIS A 346 3.35 3.72 -22.03
C HIS A 346 3.54 2.40 -21.31
N GLY A 347 3.94 2.47 -20.07
CA GLY A 347 4.18 1.29 -19.24
C GLY A 347 4.16 1.62 -17.77
N ARG A 348 4.69 0.71 -16.97
CA ARG A 348 4.73 0.84 -15.50
C ARG A 348 6.05 0.36 -14.92
N LEU A 349 6.42 0.99 -13.81
CA LEU A 349 7.46 0.48 -12.92
C LEU A 349 6.92 -0.77 -12.21
N ARG A 350 7.58 -1.93 -12.40
CA ARG A 350 7.14 -3.23 -11.88
C ARG A 350 8.01 -3.73 -10.74
N THR A 351 9.24 -3.24 -10.66
CA THR A 351 10.14 -3.48 -9.53
C THR A 351 10.89 -2.20 -9.24
N MET A 352 11.03 -1.89 -7.98
CA MET A 352 11.91 -0.86 -7.47
C MET A 352 12.33 -1.29 -6.07
N ARG A 353 13.49 -1.90 -5.98
CA ARG A 353 14.01 -2.49 -4.75
C ARG A 353 15.46 -2.08 -4.56
N TRP A 354 15.80 -1.63 -3.37
CA TRP A 354 17.17 -1.49 -2.93
C TRP A 354 17.57 -2.69 -2.09
N SER A 355 18.80 -3.15 -2.23
CA SER A 355 19.33 -4.32 -1.52
C SER A 355 20.70 -4.04 -0.93
N GLU A 356 20.86 -4.45 0.32
CA GLU A 356 22.12 -4.65 1.01
C GLU A 356 22.36 -6.17 1.15
N PRO A 357 23.53 -6.72 1.12
CA PRO A 357 24.83 -6.11 0.82
C PRO A 357 24.98 -5.93 -0.70
N GLY A 358 25.74 -4.93 -1.10
CA GLY A 358 26.01 -4.65 -2.51
C GLY A 358 25.50 -3.29 -2.96
N HIS A 359 24.69 -2.61 -2.16
CA HIS A 359 24.21 -1.24 -2.36
C HIS A 359 23.70 -1.02 -3.78
N TYR A 360 22.73 -1.83 -4.22
CA TYR A 360 22.20 -1.74 -5.57
C TYR A 360 20.69 -1.60 -5.61
N PHE A 361 20.22 -0.87 -6.63
CA PHE A 361 18.83 -0.83 -7.03
C PHE A 361 18.55 -1.84 -8.14
N GLN A 362 17.46 -2.58 -8.00
CA GLN A 362 16.83 -3.31 -9.08
C GLN A 362 15.59 -2.54 -9.51
N ILE A 363 15.52 -2.20 -10.81
CA ILE A 363 14.36 -1.57 -11.43
C ILE A 363 13.88 -2.47 -12.54
N ALA A 364 12.56 -2.68 -12.61
CA ALA A 364 11.95 -3.37 -13.74
C ALA A 364 10.81 -2.53 -14.31
N VAL A 365 10.79 -2.41 -15.64
CA VAL A 365 9.78 -1.68 -16.40
C VAL A 365 9.07 -2.64 -17.33
N ARG A 366 7.75 -2.52 -17.42
CA ARG A 366 6.92 -3.23 -18.40
C ARG A 366 6.19 -2.20 -19.25
N PHE A 367 6.41 -2.24 -20.56
CA PHE A 367 5.59 -1.50 -21.50
C PHE A 367 4.26 -2.22 -21.73
N GLU A 368 3.17 -1.46 -21.79
CA GLU A 368 1.79 -1.94 -21.92
C GLU A 368 1.20 -1.55 -23.28
N SER A 369 1.62 -0.41 -23.84
CA SER A 369 1.18 0.06 -25.14
C SER A 369 2.18 0.99 -25.83
N MET A 370 2.02 1.12 -27.14
CA MET A 370 2.73 2.08 -27.98
C MET A 370 1.72 2.94 -28.74
N GLU A 371 1.95 4.24 -28.83
CA GLU A 371 1.13 5.15 -29.62
C GLU A 371 1.50 5.04 -31.11
N ILE A 372 0.57 4.58 -31.92
CA ILE A 372 0.74 4.43 -33.37
C ILE A 372 -0.45 5.13 -34.05
N ALA A 373 -0.16 6.13 -34.88
CA ALA A 373 -1.16 6.93 -35.59
C ALA A 373 -2.28 7.47 -34.64
N GLY A 374 -1.89 7.95 -33.43
CA GLY A 374 -2.81 8.50 -32.42
C GLY A 374 -3.64 7.46 -31.69
N ARG A 375 -3.32 6.17 -31.81
CA ARG A 375 -4.00 5.07 -31.11
C ARG A 375 -3.02 4.29 -30.25
N ASN A 376 -3.44 3.90 -29.04
CA ASN A 376 -2.65 3.05 -28.16
C ASN A 376 -2.79 1.58 -28.60
N VAL A 377 -1.74 1.02 -29.18
CA VAL A 377 -1.65 -0.39 -29.59
C VAL A 377 -1.03 -1.19 -28.45
N PRO A 378 -1.65 -2.30 -28.00
CA PRO A 378 -1.07 -3.16 -26.96
C PRO A 378 0.35 -3.61 -27.33
N LEU A 379 1.24 -3.60 -26.33
CA LEU A 379 2.66 -3.93 -26.51
C LEU A 379 3.12 -4.87 -25.39
N ALA A 380 3.61 -6.06 -25.79
CA ALA A 380 4.42 -6.89 -24.93
C ALA A 380 5.86 -6.87 -25.46
N ALA A 381 6.82 -6.46 -24.64
CA ALA A 381 8.21 -6.35 -25.03
C ALA A 381 9.15 -6.75 -23.91
N GLN A 382 10.31 -7.27 -24.29
CA GLN A 382 11.37 -7.64 -23.39
C GLN A 382 12.67 -6.92 -23.76
N VAL A 383 13.46 -6.52 -22.79
CA VAL A 383 14.78 -5.93 -23.02
C VAL A 383 15.69 -6.94 -23.74
N TYR A 384 16.44 -6.45 -24.77
CA TYR A 384 17.26 -7.32 -25.64
C TYR A 384 18.67 -6.77 -25.83
N PRO A 385 19.66 -7.68 -25.86
CA PRO A 385 19.82 -8.75 -24.85
C PRO A 385 19.99 -8.07 -23.50
N PRO A 386 19.89 -8.75 -22.39
CA PRO A 386 20.27 -8.13 -21.13
C PRO A 386 21.76 -7.79 -21.26
N ARG A 387 22.03 -6.55 -21.73
CA ARG A 387 23.41 -6.08 -21.83
C ARG A 387 23.85 -5.86 -20.40
N SER A 388 24.72 -6.75 -19.93
CA SER A 388 25.50 -6.58 -18.71
C SER A 388 26.33 -5.28 -18.66
N ARG A 389 26.18 -4.39 -19.63
CA ARG A 389 26.88 -3.11 -19.72
C ARG A 389 26.29 -1.98 -18.91
N ASP A 390 25.00 -2.05 -18.54
CA ASP A 390 24.39 -1.05 -17.66
C ASP A 390 24.44 -1.46 -16.19
N VAL A 391 24.92 -2.68 -15.90
CA VAL A 391 25.44 -3.03 -14.59
C VAL A 391 26.84 -2.44 -14.52
N ILE A 392 26.99 -1.33 -13.82
CA ILE A 392 28.32 -0.81 -13.49
C ILE A 392 28.93 -1.83 -12.54
N TRP A 393 29.71 -2.78 -13.11
CA TRP A 393 30.53 -3.71 -12.36
C TRP A 393 31.72 -2.91 -11.84
N ASP A 394 31.63 -2.42 -10.61
CA ASP A 394 32.83 -2.11 -9.88
C ASP A 394 33.51 -3.45 -9.53
N THR A 395 34.73 -3.65 -9.99
CA THR A 395 35.53 -4.87 -9.92
C THR A 395 36.01 -5.22 -8.51
N GLY A 396 35.40 -4.68 -7.46
CA GLY A 396 35.67 -4.97 -6.06
C GLY A 396 34.90 -6.17 -5.56
N GLN A 397 35.51 -7.36 -5.65
CA GLN A 397 35.40 -8.58 -4.83
C GLN A 397 34.04 -9.07 -4.27
N TYR A 398 32.89 -8.54 -4.63
CA TYR A 398 31.60 -9.07 -4.24
C TYR A 398 30.97 -9.84 -5.41
N ARG A 399 30.85 -11.18 -5.25
CA ARG A 399 29.99 -11.98 -6.12
C ARG A 399 28.56 -11.54 -5.82
N MET A 400 27.96 -10.76 -6.72
CA MET A 400 26.51 -10.62 -6.74
C MET A 400 25.88 -12.03 -6.68
N PRO A 401 24.87 -12.28 -5.83
CA PRO A 401 24.05 -13.45 -6.00
C PRO A 401 23.62 -13.43 -7.48
N GLN A 402 23.83 -14.53 -8.19
CA GLN A 402 23.38 -14.65 -9.59
C GLN A 402 21.85 -14.56 -9.54
N LEU A 403 21.34 -13.33 -9.62
CA LEU A 403 19.93 -13.07 -9.82
C LEU A 403 19.61 -13.65 -11.19
N LYS A 404 19.10 -14.88 -11.20
CA LYS A 404 18.56 -15.49 -12.41
C LYS A 404 17.48 -14.52 -12.88
N PRO A 405 17.57 -13.99 -14.14
CA PRO A 405 16.50 -13.18 -14.68
C PRO A 405 15.19 -13.96 -14.49
N ASP A 406 14.19 -13.34 -13.92
CA ASP A 406 12.86 -13.93 -13.88
C ASP A 406 12.36 -14.01 -15.32
N THR A 407 12.55 -15.17 -15.95
CA THR A 407 12.14 -15.44 -17.32
C THR A 407 10.61 -15.44 -17.48
N SER A 408 9.86 -15.46 -16.39
CA SER A 408 8.40 -15.30 -16.39
C SER A 408 7.95 -13.84 -16.51
N PHE A 409 8.86 -12.89 -16.26
CA PHE A 409 8.56 -11.46 -16.34
C PHE A 409 8.76 -10.93 -17.76
N ILE A 410 7.69 -10.48 -18.39
CA ILE A 410 7.76 -9.76 -19.67
C ILE A 410 8.02 -8.29 -19.36
N GLY A 411 9.24 -7.81 -19.69
CA GLY A 411 9.69 -6.45 -19.40
C GLY A 411 11.19 -6.30 -19.45
N GLY A 412 11.72 -5.22 -18.91
CA GLY A 412 13.16 -4.96 -18.78
C GLY A 412 13.55 -4.78 -17.32
N SER A 413 14.59 -5.49 -16.88
CA SER A 413 15.18 -5.33 -15.55
C SER A 413 16.56 -4.69 -15.65
N PHE A 414 16.82 -3.71 -14.80
CA PHE A 414 18.03 -2.91 -14.76
C PHE A 414 18.58 -2.87 -13.33
N PHE A 415 19.91 -2.87 -13.19
CA PHE A 415 20.58 -2.87 -11.91
C PHE A 415 21.53 -1.69 -11.84
N PHE A 416 21.51 -0.94 -10.74
CA PHE A 416 22.33 0.25 -10.51
C PHE A 416 22.97 0.17 -9.13
N GLN A 417 24.28 0.20 -9.06
CA GLN A 417 24.99 0.26 -7.79
C GLN A 417 24.97 1.69 -7.27
N SER A 418 24.19 1.93 -6.23
CA SER A 418 24.02 3.24 -5.62
C SER A 418 23.20 3.12 -4.32
N ASP A 419 23.40 4.05 -3.39
CA ASP A 419 22.55 4.23 -2.21
C ASP A 419 21.35 5.16 -2.50
N HIS A 420 21.45 5.96 -3.57
CA HIS A 420 20.39 6.85 -4.03
C HIS A 420 20.36 6.82 -5.55
N LEU A 421 19.19 6.55 -6.11
CA LEU A 421 19.00 6.44 -7.54
C LEU A 421 18.18 7.61 -8.08
N ARG A 422 18.70 8.25 -9.13
CA ARG A 422 17.99 9.29 -9.86
C ARG A 422 18.27 9.20 -11.34
N LEU A 423 17.37 8.55 -12.07
CA LEU A 423 17.47 8.35 -13.51
C LEU A 423 16.57 9.36 -14.23
N LYS A 424 17.16 10.27 -14.95
CA LYS A 424 16.43 11.24 -15.80
C LYS A 424 16.05 10.64 -17.15
N GLN A 425 16.89 9.75 -17.66
CA GLN A 425 16.73 9.05 -18.94
C GLN A 425 17.42 7.69 -18.87
N LEU A 426 16.86 6.70 -19.56
CA LEU A 426 17.46 5.37 -19.70
C LEU A 426 17.23 4.86 -21.13
N ASP A 427 18.32 4.68 -21.88
CA ASP A 427 18.29 4.10 -23.22
C ASP A 427 18.42 2.58 -23.15
N SER A 428 17.57 1.86 -23.89
CA SER A 428 17.60 0.40 -23.93
C SER A 428 17.02 -0.15 -25.22
N GLU A 429 17.54 -1.29 -25.65
CA GLU A 429 17.04 -2.04 -26.80
C GLU A 429 16.00 -3.07 -26.32
N TRP A 430 14.93 -3.22 -27.09
CA TRP A 430 13.81 -4.09 -26.78
C TRP A 430 13.45 -4.96 -27.97
N VAL A 431 12.81 -6.09 -27.67
CA VAL A 431 12.21 -6.95 -28.68
C VAL A 431 10.75 -7.24 -28.30
N THR A 432 9.84 -7.13 -29.26
CA THR A 432 8.44 -7.51 -29.04
C THR A 432 8.33 -9.02 -28.82
N VAL A 433 7.49 -9.45 -27.88
CA VAL A 433 7.19 -10.85 -27.57
C VAL A 433 5.69 -11.09 -27.65
N SER A 434 5.28 -12.34 -27.77
CA SER A 434 3.85 -12.70 -27.68
C SER A 434 3.37 -12.59 -26.24
N ALA A 435 2.19 -12.01 -26.01
CA ALA A 435 1.56 -11.93 -24.69
C ALA A 435 1.13 -13.32 -24.17
N ASP A 436 0.94 -14.30 -25.06
CA ASP A 436 0.40 -15.63 -24.75
C ASP A 436 1.40 -16.64 -24.12
N THR A 437 2.67 -16.26 -23.90
CA THR A 437 3.69 -17.17 -23.38
C THR A 437 3.43 -17.72 -21.96
N LYS A 438 2.33 -17.35 -21.30
CA LYS A 438 1.97 -17.87 -19.97
C LYS A 438 1.13 -19.15 -19.97
N LYS A 439 0.51 -19.54 -21.09
CA LYS A 439 -0.36 -20.74 -21.13
C LYS A 439 0.38 -22.07 -21.30
N ASP A 440 1.61 -22.05 -21.81
CA ASP A 440 2.33 -23.28 -22.17
C ASP A 440 3.18 -23.91 -21.04
N LYS A 441 3.30 -23.29 -19.88
CA LYS A 441 4.10 -23.81 -18.75
C LYS A 441 3.28 -24.36 -17.57
N GLU A 442 1.98 -24.19 -17.55
CA GLU A 442 1.10 -24.82 -16.53
C GLU A 442 0.59 -26.22 -16.93
N ASN A 443 0.90 -26.69 -18.16
CA ASN A 443 0.47 -28.01 -18.68
C ASN A 443 1.64 -28.97 -18.98
N LYS A 444 2.79 -28.85 -18.32
CA LYS A 444 3.83 -29.87 -18.35
C LYS A 444 4.31 -30.25 -16.97
#